data_79cf682ab3412fce6dcd81ac2ef3dbf0
#
_entry.id   79cf682ab3412fce6dcd81ac2ef3dbf0
#
_cell.length_a   1.000
_cell.length_b   1.000
_cell.length_c   1.000
_cell.angle_alpha   90.00
_cell.angle_beta   90.00
_cell.angle_gamma   90.00
#
_symmetry.space_group_name_H-M   'P 1'
#
loop_
_entity.id
_entity.type
_entity.pdbx_description
1 polymer ?
#
loop_
_entity_poly.entity_id
_entity_poly.type
_entity_poly.pdbx_seq_one_letter_code
_entity_poly.pdbx_strand_id
1 'polypeptide(L)'
;MAKRRVVVTGLGMLTPLGNDVTSSWQALQQAKSGIGFIEHFDTSAYTTKFAGLIKHFDIEPYFPAKDAKKMDLFIQYGVAAGIQAFRDSGLEVTEQNAPRIGAAIGSGIGGLGLIEENHTKLMNSGPKRLSPFFVPSTIINMIAGQLSISLGLQGPNISIVTACTTGVHNIGQAARMIAYGDADAMLAGGAEKASTPLGMGGFGAARALSTRNDAPEQASRPWDKDRDGFVLGDGAGVMVVEEYEHAKARGAKIYAELVGFGMSGDAYHMTSPPESGTGAALAMKNALRDAGVNPEQVQYINAHGTSTHAGDIAETMAIKSIFGAKPQNLKVSSSKSMMGHLLGAAGSVESIITVMSLQDQLVTPTINLDNPSEGCDLDYVPHTARQAKLEYALCNSFGFGGTNGSILFKRI
;
A
#
# COMPACT_ATOMS: atom_id res chain seq x y z
N MET A 1 -0.06 30.45 8.44
CA MET A 1 -0.50 30.40 7.04
C MET A 1 -1.65 29.41 6.93
N ALA A 2 -2.63 29.63 6.08
CA ALA A 2 -3.67 28.65 5.82
C ALA A 2 -3.03 27.40 5.15
N LYS A 3 -3.45 26.21 5.57
CA LYS A 3 -3.01 24.92 5.01
C LYS A 3 -3.42 24.86 3.52
N ARG A 4 -2.46 24.63 2.59
CA ARG A 4 -2.78 24.45 1.18
C ARG A 4 -3.54 23.14 0.96
N ARG A 5 -4.47 23.14 0.02
CA ARG A 5 -5.22 21.92 -0.37
C ARG A 5 -4.32 21.00 -1.19
N VAL A 6 -4.48 19.70 -0.99
CA VAL A 6 -3.68 18.68 -1.68
C VAL A 6 -4.60 17.73 -2.43
N VAL A 7 -4.29 17.47 -3.70
CA VAL A 7 -5.08 16.62 -4.57
C VAL A 7 -4.23 15.51 -5.18
N VAL A 8 -4.87 14.46 -5.67
CA VAL A 8 -4.25 13.36 -6.40
C VAL A 8 -4.43 13.60 -7.88
N THR A 9 -3.32 13.69 -8.62
CA THR A 9 -3.32 13.98 -10.06
C THR A 9 -2.76 12.86 -10.93
N GLY A 10 -2.08 11.87 -10.35
CA GLY A 10 -1.55 10.73 -11.08
C GLY A 10 -1.51 9.46 -10.25
N LEU A 11 -1.70 8.32 -10.88
CA LEU A 11 -1.77 7.00 -10.27
C LEU A 11 -0.89 6.00 -11.02
N GLY A 12 -0.17 5.16 -10.28
CA GLY A 12 0.60 4.04 -10.83
C GLY A 12 0.61 2.86 -9.86
N MET A 13 0.39 1.66 -10.36
CA MET A 13 0.19 0.49 -9.53
C MET A 13 0.65 -0.79 -10.22
N LEU A 14 1.32 -1.66 -9.45
CA LEU A 14 1.59 -3.04 -9.77
C LEU A 14 1.07 -3.92 -8.64
N THR A 15 0.29 -4.93 -9.00
CA THR A 15 -0.32 -5.85 -8.02
C THR A 15 -0.31 -7.28 -8.57
N PRO A 16 -0.58 -8.30 -7.77
CA PRO A 16 -0.80 -9.67 -8.25
C PRO A 16 -1.95 -9.81 -9.27
N LEU A 17 -2.77 -8.76 -9.41
CA LEU A 17 -3.93 -8.72 -10.30
C LEU A 17 -3.65 -8.05 -11.65
N GLY A 18 -2.59 -7.22 -11.73
CA GLY A 18 -2.22 -6.52 -12.96
C GLY A 18 -1.02 -5.59 -12.76
N ASN A 19 -0.36 -5.25 -13.88
CA ASN A 19 0.87 -4.45 -13.88
C ASN A 19 0.60 -2.94 -14.15
N ASP A 20 -0.64 -2.51 -14.05
CA ASP A 20 -1.07 -1.11 -14.11
C ASP A 20 -2.37 -0.91 -13.32
N VAL A 21 -2.79 0.36 -13.19
CA VAL A 21 -4.01 0.74 -12.46
C VAL A 21 -5.26 0.14 -13.11
N THR A 22 -5.36 0.19 -14.43
CA THR A 22 -6.55 -0.25 -15.18
C THR A 22 -6.79 -1.74 -15.04
N SER A 23 -5.77 -2.55 -15.31
CA SER A 23 -5.86 -4.02 -15.23
C SER A 23 -6.12 -4.49 -13.80
N SER A 24 -5.43 -3.91 -12.82
CA SER A 24 -5.64 -4.22 -11.40
C SER A 24 -7.05 -3.83 -10.95
N TRP A 25 -7.53 -2.64 -11.32
CA TRP A 25 -8.86 -2.16 -10.95
C TRP A 25 -9.98 -3.03 -11.55
N GLN A 26 -9.87 -3.39 -12.83
CA GLN A 26 -10.82 -4.31 -13.48
C GLN A 26 -10.87 -5.68 -12.82
N ALA A 27 -9.73 -6.23 -12.43
CA ALA A 27 -9.66 -7.52 -11.74
C ALA A 27 -10.29 -7.45 -10.33
N LEU A 28 -10.07 -6.34 -9.60
CA LEU A 28 -10.71 -6.08 -8.30
C LEU A 28 -12.23 -5.99 -8.40
N GLN A 29 -12.75 -5.29 -9.41
CA GLN A 29 -14.18 -5.19 -9.68
C GLN A 29 -14.82 -6.56 -9.96
N GLN A 30 -14.07 -7.46 -10.62
CA GLN A 30 -14.48 -8.80 -10.99
C GLN A 30 -14.26 -9.83 -9.87
N ALA A 31 -13.84 -9.39 -8.67
CA ALA A 31 -13.56 -10.28 -7.53
C ALA A 31 -12.54 -11.39 -7.84
N LYS A 32 -11.54 -11.12 -8.70
CA LYS A 32 -10.49 -12.09 -9.05
C LYS A 32 -9.46 -12.21 -7.94
N SER A 33 -8.94 -13.42 -7.73
CA SER A 33 -7.77 -13.66 -6.90
C SER A 33 -6.49 -13.63 -7.74
N GLY A 34 -5.46 -12.92 -7.23
CA GLY A 34 -4.10 -12.92 -7.79
C GLY A 34 -3.16 -13.86 -7.04
N ILE A 35 -3.65 -14.56 -6.00
CA ILE A 35 -2.87 -15.45 -5.15
C ILE A 35 -2.64 -16.78 -5.87
N GLY A 36 -1.44 -17.32 -5.79
CA GLY A 36 -1.08 -18.59 -6.40
C GLY A 36 0.20 -19.19 -5.81
N PHE A 37 0.57 -20.38 -6.26
CA PHE A 37 1.78 -21.05 -5.79
C PHE A 37 3.06 -20.27 -6.15
N ILE A 38 4.05 -20.36 -5.27
CA ILE A 38 5.39 -19.82 -5.51
C ILE A 38 6.17 -20.81 -6.36
N GLU A 39 6.67 -20.36 -7.53
CA GLU A 39 7.39 -21.20 -8.50
C GLU A 39 8.86 -20.80 -8.66
N HIS A 40 9.29 -19.64 -8.13
CA HIS A 40 10.63 -19.10 -8.35
C HIS A 40 11.69 -19.61 -7.35
N PHE A 41 11.29 -20.42 -6.35
CA PHE A 41 12.17 -21.22 -5.50
C PHE A 41 11.44 -22.44 -4.94
N ASP A 42 12.19 -23.44 -4.45
CA ASP A 42 11.62 -24.66 -3.86
C ASP A 42 10.95 -24.35 -2.50
N THR A 43 9.63 -24.55 -2.46
CA THR A 43 8.79 -24.36 -1.27
C THR A 43 8.46 -25.65 -0.52
N SER A 44 9.02 -26.81 -0.89
CA SER A 44 8.69 -28.12 -0.32
C SER A 44 8.81 -28.17 1.20
N ALA A 45 9.83 -27.51 1.76
CA ALA A 45 10.09 -27.42 3.20
C ALA A 45 9.31 -26.32 3.94
N TYR A 46 8.56 -25.47 3.22
CA TYR A 46 7.84 -24.34 3.81
C TYR A 46 6.43 -24.72 4.24
N THR A 47 5.96 -24.14 5.34
CA THR A 47 4.57 -24.28 5.81
C THR A 47 3.57 -23.61 4.87
N THR A 48 3.96 -22.50 4.25
CA THR A 48 3.16 -21.76 3.26
C THR A 48 3.88 -21.79 1.93
N LYS A 49 3.17 -22.20 0.85
CA LYS A 49 3.74 -22.44 -0.49
C LYS A 49 3.19 -21.49 -1.55
N PHE A 50 2.45 -20.48 -1.17
CA PHE A 50 1.75 -19.56 -2.05
C PHE A 50 1.90 -18.10 -1.58
N ALA A 51 1.70 -17.17 -2.51
CA ALA A 51 1.74 -15.73 -2.27
C ALA A 51 0.99 -14.99 -3.39
N GLY A 52 0.73 -13.71 -3.20
CA GLY A 52 0.32 -12.81 -4.27
C GLY A 52 1.54 -12.28 -5.01
N LEU A 53 1.84 -12.85 -6.18
CA LEU A 53 3.05 -12.53 -6.96
C LEU A 53 2.74 -11.60 -8.13
N ILE A 54 3.65 -10.68 -8.43
CA ILE A 54 3.63 -9.94 -9.69
C ILE A 54 3.96 -10.90 -10.83
N LYS A 55 3.08 -10.94 -11.85
CA LYS A 55 3.20 -11.82 -13.00
C LYS A 55 3.58 -11.03 -14.26
N HIS A 56 4.43 -11.59 -15.11
CA HIS A 56 4.78 -11.03 -16.42
C HIS A 56 5.27 -9.56 -16.36
N PHE A 57 6.01 -9.22 -15.30
CA PHE A 57 6.56 -7.88 -15.15
C PHE A 57 7.68 -7.63 -16.15
N ASP A 58 7.59 -6.50 -16.85
CA ASP A 58 8.63 -5.96 -17.72
C ASP A 58 8.96 -4.54 -17.30
N ILE A 59 10.23 -4.28 -17.03
CA ILE A 59 10.73 -2.95 -16.64
C ILE A 59 11.05 -2.06 -17.85
N GLU A 60 11.30 -2.63 -19.03
CA GLU A 60 11.78 -1.88 -20.20
C GLU A 60 10.92 -0.69 -20.62
N PRO A 61 9.56 -0.75 -20.51
CA PRO A 61 8.71 0.41 -20.79
C PRO A 61 8.92 1.61 -19.85
N TYR A 62 9.55 1.38 -18.70
CA TYR A 62 9.70 2.38 -17.63
C TYR A 62 11.12 2.82 -17.40
N PHE A 63 12.09 1.89 -17.56
CA PHE A 63 13.48 2.12 -17.21
C PHE A 63 14.43 1.28 -18.06
N PRO A 64 15.63 1.77 -18.43
CA PRO A 64 16.57 0.97 -19.23
C PRO A 64 16.94 -0.35 -18.55
N ALA A 65 16.75 -1.48 -19.23
CA ALA A 65 17.02 -2.82 -18.68
C ALA A 65 18.46 -3.00 -18.16
N LYS A 66 19.44 -2.35 -18.78
CA LYS A 66 20.85 -2.36 -18.33
C LYS A 66 21.02 -1.80 -16.93
N ASP A 67 20.28 -0.74 -16.59
CA ASP A 67 20.36 -0.08 -15.29
C ASP A 67 19.44 -0.77 -14.26
N ALA A 68 18.30 -1.30 -14.70
CA ALA A 68 17.40 -2.08 -13.87
C ALA A 68 18.06 -3.33 -13.27
N LYS A 69 19.02 -3.97 -13.99
CA LYS A 69 19.81 -5.11 -13.46
C LYS A 69 20.66 -4.77 -12.21
N LYS A 70 20.80 -3.49 -11.90
CA LYS A 70 21.53 -3.00 -10.71
C LYS A 70 20.56 -2.71 -9.54
N MET A 71 19.30 -3.10 -9.63
CA MET A 71 18.24 -2.81 -8.66
C MET A 71 17.56 -4.10 -8.24
N ASP A 72 17.29 -4.26 -6.95
CA ASP A 72 16.36 -5.29 -6.47
C ASP A 72 14.96 -5.06 -7.04
N LEU A 73 14.15 -6.12 -7.13
CA LEU A 73 12.83 -6.07 -7.73
C LEU A 73 11.89 -5.07 -7.03
N PHE A 74 12.02 -4.87 -5.72
CA PHE A 74 11.17 -3.86 -5.04
C PHE A 74 11.43 -2.44 -5.58
N ILE A 75 12.69 -2.11 -5.93
CA ILE A 75 13.04 -0.83 -6.55
C ILE A 75 12.45 -0.76 -7.96
N GLN A 76 12.59 -1.84 -8.74
CA GLN A 76 12.03 -1.89 -10.10
C GLN A 76 10.51 -1.71 -10.10
N TYR A 77 9.79 -2.37 -9.19
CA TYR A 77 8.34 -2.20 -9.04
C TYR A 77 7.97 -0.76 -8.65
N GLY A 78 8.68 -0.19 -7.67
CA GLY A 78 8.45 1.18 -7.23
C GLY A 78 8.75 2.21 -8.32
N VAL A 79 9.82 2.03 -9.10
CA VAL A 79 10.16 2.89 -10.24
C VAL A 79 9.09 2.78 -11.34
N ALA A 80 8.66 1.57 -11.69
CA ALA A 80 7.61 1.36 -12.69
C ALA A 80 6.30 2.05 -12.27
N ALA A 81 5.83 1.85 -11.04
CA ALA A 81 4.65 2.52 -10.51
C ALA A 81 4.83 4.04 -10.47
N GLY A 82 6.01 4.54 -10.09
CA GLY A 82 6.32 5.98 -10.08
C GLY A 82 6.27 6.61 -11.48
N ILE A 83 6.84 5.95 -12.48
CA ILE A 83 6.77 6.41 -13.88
C ILE A 83 5.34 6.36 -14.42
N GLN A 84 4.55 5.34 -14.07
CA GLN A 84 3.11 5.29 -14.41
C GLN A 84 2.38 6.52 -13.82
N ALA A 85 2.54 6.77 -12.52
CA ALA A 85 1.90 7.89 -11.84
C ALA A 85 2.33 9.24 -12.42
N PHE A 86 3.62 9.41 -12.71
CA PHE A 86 4.15 10.62 -13.31
C PHE A 86 3.54 10.88 -14.71
N ARG A 87 3.50 9.86 -15.58
CA ARG A 87 2.90 9.96 -16.92
C ARG A 87 1.40 10.25 -16.85
N ASP A 88 0.68 9.57 -15.97
CA ASP A 88 -0.76 9.76 -15.77
C ASP A 88 -1.09 11.18 -15.26
N SER A 89 -0.23 11.77 -14.44
CA SER A 89 -0.41 13.12 -13.94
C SER A 89 -0.27 14.22 -15.01
N GLY A 90 0.39 13.93 -16.13
CA GLY A 90 0.76 14.93 -17.13
C GLY A 90 1.68 16.03 -16.60
N LEU A 91 2.38 15.78 -15.50
CA LEU A 91 3.31 16.74 -14.92
C LEU A 91 4.59 16.82 -15.76
N GLU A 92 5.02 18.05 -16.05
CA GLU A 92 6.27 18.31 -16.76
C GLU A 92 7.31 18.91 -15.79
N VAL A 93 8.56 18.44 -15.85
CA VAL A 93 9.66 18.96 -15.05
C VAL A 93 10.47 19.95 -15.89
N THR A 94 10.66 21.15 -15.35
CA THR A 94 11.46 22.22 -15.91
C THR A 94 12.52 22.68 -14.90
N GLU A 95 13.52 23.43 -15.33
CA GLU A 95 14.52 24.00 -14.40
C GLU A 95 13.88 24.87 -13.29
N GLN A 96 12.77 25.56 -13.60
CA GLN A 96 12.09 26.41 -12.64
C GLN A 96 11.30 25.65 -11.60
N ASN A 97 10.64 24.54 -11.97
CA ASN A 97 9.78 23.79 -11.07
C ASN A 97 10.45 22.54 -10.45
N ALA A 98 11.56 22.05 -11.01
CA ALA A 98 12.27 20.88 -10.48
C ALA A 98 12.54 20.94 -8.96
N PRO A 99 12.95 22.09 -8.37
CA PRO A 99 13.15 22.21 -6.91
C PRO A 99 11.86 22.12 -6.10
N ARG A 100 10.70 22.17 -6.75
CA ARG A 100 9.38 22.11 -6.12
C ARG A 100 8.67 20.76 -6.30
N ILE A 101 9.31 19.81 -7.00
CA ILE A 101 8.76 18.47 -7.25
C ILE A 101 9.65 17.44 -6.57
N GLY A 102 9.08 16.67 -5.65
CA GLY A 102 9.81 15.71 -4.81
C GLY A 102 9.32 14.28 -4.92
N ALA A 103 9.89 13.40 -4.10
CA ALA A 103 9.50 12.01 -3.95
C ALA A 103 9.54 11.55 -2.48
N ALA A 104 8.52 10.83 -2.06
CA ALA A 104 8.40 10.19 -0.74
C ALA A 104 7.93 8.74 -0.92
N ILE A 105 8.85 7.81 -1.13
CA ILE A 105 8.51 6.42 -1.46
C ILE A 105 9.37 5.47 -0.62
N GLY A 106 8.73 4.51 0.04
CA GLY A 106 9.37 3.57 0.96
C GLY A 106 9.13 2.11 0.61
N SER A 107 9.71 1.24 1.42
CA SER A 107 9.47 -0.20 1.46
C SER A 107 9.52 -0.64 2.92
N GLY A 108 8.81 -1.71 3.28
CA GLY A 108 8.83 -2.24 4.66
C GLY A 108 10.12 -2.98 4.99
N ILE A 109 10.66 -3.74 4.03
CA ILE A 109 11.84 -4.60 4.22
C ILE A 109 12.99 -4.20 3.29
N GLY A 110 12.69 -3.76 2.06
CA GLY A 110 13.71 -3.41 1.07
C GLY A 110 14.24 -4.62 0.29
N GLY A 111 15.49 -4.57 -0.17
CA GLY A 111 16.08 -5.52 -1.10
C GLY A 111 16.45 -6.87 -0.52
N LEU A 112 15.49 -7.56 0.10
CA LEU A 112 15.72 -8.84 0.78
C LEU A 112 16.28 -9.90 -0.17
N GLY A 113 15.78 -9.99 -1.42
CA GLY A 113 16.25 -10.98 -2.40
C GLY A 113 17.72 -10.81 -2.76
N LEU A 114 18.16 -9.58 -3.03
CA LEU A 114 19.57 -9.32 -3.30
C LEU A 114 20.47 -9.46 -2.06
N ILE A 115 19.94 -9.21 -0.87
CA ILE A 115 20.67 -9.48 0.39
C ILE A 115 20.93 -10.98 0.53
N GLU A 116 19.94 -11.84 0.32
CA GLU A 116 20.08 -13.29 0.34
C GLU A 116 21.12 -13.78 -0.68
N GLU A 117 21.00 -13.31 -1.93
CA GLU A 117 21.90 -13.68 -3.02
C GLU A 117 23.35 -13.28 -2.73
N ASN A 118 23.56 -12.02 -2.30
CA ASN A 118 24.91 -11.53 -2.02
C ASN A 118 25.51 -12.15 -0.75
N HIS A 119 24.69 -12.47 0.26
CA HIS A 119 25.15 -13.24 1.42
C HIS A 119 25.64 -14.63 0.99
N THR A 120 24.90 -15.32 0.15
CA THR A 120 25.32 -16.62 -0.40
C THR A 120 26.62 -16.51 -1.20
N LYS A 121 26.77 -15.48 -2.02
CA LYS A 121 28.04 -15.20 -2.74
C LYS A 121 29.20 -14.92 -1.79
N LEU A 122 28.97 -14.15 -0.74
CA LEU A 122 29.97 -13.86 0.29
C LEU A 122 30.49 -15.12 0.95
N MET A 123 29.57 -16.00 1.39
CA MET A 123 29.92 -17.24 2.07
C MET A 123 30.66 -18.23 1.16
N ASN A 124 30.26 -18.36 -0.08
CA ASN A 124 30.82 -19.33 -1.02
C ASN A 124 32.09 -18.84 -1.73
N SER A 125 32.28 -17.53 -1.93
CA SER A 125 33.30 -16.99 -2.84
C SER A 125 34.07 -15.79 -2.29
N GLY A 126 33.76 -15.35 -1.07
CA GLY A 126 34.43 -14.26 -0.37
C GLY A 126 34.04 -12.85 -0.86
N PRO A 127 34.52 -11.80 -0.16
CA PRO A 127 34.05 -10.41 -0.36
C PRO A 127 34.41 -9.81 -1.72
N LYS A 128 35.43 -10.31 -2.40
CA LYS A 128 35.82 -9.82 -3.73
C LYS A 128 34.80 -10.13 -4.83
N ARG A 129 33.84 -11.01 -4.57
CA ARG A 129 32.78 -11.41 -5.51
C ARG A 129 31.46 -10.65 -5.32
N LEU A 130 31.38 -9.79 -4.31
CA LEU A 130 30.22 -8.94 -4.13
C LEU A 130 30.10 -7.90 -5.25
N SER A 131 28.87 -7.59 -5.62
CA SER A 131 28.60 -6.51 -6.58
C SER A 131 28.97 -5.14 -5.99
N PRO A 132 29.63 -4.25 -6.73
CA PRO A 132 29.86 -2.88 -6.29
C PRO A 132 28.55 -2.08 -6.16
N PHE A 133 27.48 -2.58 -6.75
CA PHE A 133 26.14 -2.01 -6.65
C PHE A 133 25.31 -2.60 -5.50
N PHE A 134 25.84 -3.56 -4.73
CA PHE A 134 25.07 -4.26 -3.69
C PHE A 134 24.33 -3.28 -2.76
N VAL A 135 25.04 -2.33 -2.15
CA VAL A 135 24.43 -1.38 -1.22
C VAL A 135 23.35 -0.53 -1.90
N PRO A 136 23.62 0.21 -3.00
CA PRO A 136 22.58 1.01 -3.65
C PRO A 136 21.43 0.17 -4.27
N SER A 137 21.65 -1.14 -4.51
CA SER A 137 20.61 -2.02 -5.03
C SER A 137 19.60 -2.48 -3.96
N THR A 138 19.91 -2.31 -2.68
CA THR A 138 19.13 -2.92 -1.59
C THR A 138 18.51 -1.90 -0.62
N ILE A 139 19.06 -0.67 -0.56
CA ILE A 139 18.58 0.33 0.39
C ILE A 139 17.25 0.95 -0.05
N ILE A 140 16.40 1.19 0.94
CA ILE A 140 14.96 1.48 0.72
C ILE A 140 14.72 2.82 0.00
N ASN A 141 15.53 3.83 0.27
CA ASN A 141 15.37 5.15 -0.34
C ASN A 141 15.70 5.21 -1.84
N MET A 142 16.17 4.12 -2.43
CA MET A 142 16.58 4.11 -3.85
C MET A 142 15.41 4.13 -4.84
N ILE A 143 14.19 3.83 -4.42
CA ILE A 143 13.02 4.06 -5.29
C ILE A 143 12.88 5.57 -5.55
N ALA A 144 12.80 6.38 -4.49
CA ALA A 144 12.75 7.83 -4.58
C ALA A 144 13.99 8.40 -5.28
N GLY A 145 15.19 7.87 -4.95
CA GLY A 145 16.45 8.26 -5.58
C GLY A 145 16.49 8.04 -7.10
N GLN A 146 16.08 6.85 -7.57
CA GLN A 146 16.05 6.53 -9.01
C GLN A 146 15.02 7.35 -9.77
N LEU A 147 13.83 7.57 -9.21
CA LEU A 147 12.82 8.44 -9.80
C LEU A 147 13.29 9.89 -9.88
N SER A 148 13.91 10.39 -8.82
CA SER A 148 14.51 11.73 -8.79
C SER A 148 15.54 11.92 -9.90
N ILE A 149 16.48 10.96 -10.05
CA ILE A 149 17.50 11.00 -11.11
C ILE A 149 16.87 10.92 -12.50
N SER A 150 15.92 9.99 -12.70
CA SER A 150 15.33 9.73 -14.02
C SER A 150 14.43 10.86 -14.51
N LEU A 151 13.73 11.53 -13.61
CA LEU A 151 12.75 12.55 -13.91
C LEU A 151 13.29 13.97 -13.67
N GLY A 152 14.47 14.13 -13.08
CA GLY A 152 15.05 15.43 -12.76
C GLY A 152 14.39 16.14 -11.57
N LEU A 153 13.85 15.38 -10.59
CA LEU A 153 13.18 15.94 -9.42
C LEU A 153 14.23 16.45 -8.41
N GLN A 154 14.14 17.72 -8.02
CA GLN A 154 15.10 18.35 -7.10
C GLN A 154 14.43 18.81 -5.78
N GLY A 155 13.15 18.55 -5.60
CA GLY A 155 12.43 18.79 -4.35
C GLY A 155 12.78 17.77 -3.26
N PRO A 156 12.02 17.71 -2.15
CA PRO A 156 12.26 16.77 -1.07
C PRO A 156 12.36 15.33 -1.56
N ASN A 157 13.41 14.60 -1.16
CA ASN A 157 13.65 13.21 -1.53
C ASN A 157 13.81 12.39 -0.26
N ILE A 158 12.75 11.68 0.13
CA ILE A 158 12.69 10.95 1.41
C ILE A 158 12.11 9.55 1.24
N SER A 159 12.36 8.72 2.23
CA SER A 159 11.76 7.38 2.36
C SER A 159 11.44 7.14 3.83
N ILE A 160 10.17 6.93 4.14
CA ILE A 160 9.69 6.59 5.49
C ILE A 160 9.44 5.09 5.52
N VAL A 161 9.92 4.44 6.58
CA VAL A 161 9.82 3.00 6.78
C VAL A 161 9.08 2.72 8.06
N THR A 162 7.86 2.18 7.95
CA THR A 162 6.97 1.89 9.07
C THR A 162 6.19 0.58 8.84
N ALA A 163 6.93 -0.46 8.43
CA ALA A 163 6.39 -1.78 8.12
C ALA A 163 5.17 -1.68 7.17
N CYS A 164 4.03 -2.29 7.53
CA CYS A 164 2.84 -2.31 6.68
C CYS A 164 2.21 -0.92 6.46
N THR A 165 2.54 0.08 7.28
CA THR A 165 2.00 1.45 7.19
C THR A 165 2.85 2.36 6.30
N THR A 166 3.97 1.87 5.78
CA THR A 166 4.95 2.62 4.97
C THR A 166 4.29 3.45 3.86
N GLY A 167 3.42 2.83 3.05
CA GLY A 167 2.76 3.50 1.93
C GLY A 167 1.87 4.67 2.36
N VAL A 168 1.02 4.46 3.38
CA VAL A 168 0.15 5.50 3.95
C VAL A 168 0.97 6.64 4.54
N HIS A 169 2.03 6.33 5.28
CA HIS A 169 2.87 7.36 5.89
C HIS A 169 3.64 8.20 4.86
N ASN A 170 4.16 7.58 3.79
CA ASN A 170 4.81 8.34 2.72
C ASN A 170 3.84 9.29 2.01
N ILE A 171 2.63 8.82 1.68
CA ILE A 171 1.59 9.66 1.06
C ILE A 171 1.16 10.79 1.99
N GLY A 172 0.87 10.48 3.24
CA GLY A 172 0.43 11.49 4.22
C GLY A 172 1.49 12.54 4.54
N GLN A 173 2.77 12.16 4.64
CA GLN A 173 3.86 13.11 4.86
C GLN A 173 4.15 13.95 3.61
N ALA A 174 4.10 13.37 2.41
CA ALA A 174 4.18 14.13 1.16
C ALA A 174 3.07 15.19 1.08
N ALA A 175 1.84 14.81 1.42
CA ALA A 175 0.71 15.75 1.48
C ALA A 175 0.96 16.87 2.50
N ARG A 176 1.54 16.57 3.67
CA ARG A 176 1.92 17.59 4.66
C ARG A 176 2.99 18.53 4.12
N MET A 177 4.06 18.02 3.51
CA MET A 177 5.11 18.86 2.91
C MET A 177 4.52 19.83 1.87
N ILE A 178 3.59 19.37 1.04
CA ILE A 178 2.88 20.22 0.09
C ILE A 178 2.01 21.24 0.83
N ALA A 179 1.23 20.82 1.82
CA ALA A 179 0.34 21.69 2.58
C ALA A 179 1.09 22.81 3.33
N TYR A 180 2.31 22.54 3.78
CA TYR A 180 3.18 23.53 4.44
C TYR A 180 4.07 24.32 3.48
N GLY A 181 4.13 23.98 2.18
CA GLY A 181 4.82 24.76 1.17
C GLY A 181 6.24 24.31 0.86
N ASP A 182 6.69 23.13 1.31
CA ASP A 182 8.01 22.60 0.99
C ASP A 182 8.12 22.13 -0.47
N ALA A 183 7.01 21.62 -1.04
CA ALA A 183 6.88 21.20 -2.42
C ALA A 183 5.55 21.65 -3.02
N ASP A 184 5.42 21.60 -4.36
CA ASP A 184 4.15 21.83 -5.05
C ASP A 184 3.57 20.51 -5.58
N ALA A 185 4.41 19.51 -5.86
CA ALA A 185 4.00 18.16 -6.20
C ALA A 185 5.00 17.13 -5.65
N MET A 186 4.52 15.92 -5.33
CA MET A 186 5.37 14.82 -4.90
C MET A 186 4.86 13.47 -5.43
N LEU A 187 5.77 12.62 -5.87
CA LEU A 187 5.50 11.20 -6.05
C LEU A 187 5.55 10.54 -4.67
N ALA A 188 4.47 9.86 -4.27
CA ALA A 188 4.36 9.33 -2.92
C ALA A 188 3.77 7.92 -2.90
N GLY A 189 4.35 7.03 -2.09
CA GLY A 189 3.84 5.66 -2.00
C GLY A 189 4.80 4.65 -1.41
N GLY A 190 4.73 3.42 -1.88
CA GLY A 190 5.58 2.32 -1.43
C GLY A 190 5.64 1.16 -2.40
N ALA A 191 6.67 0.35 -2.27
CA ALA A 191 6.86 -0.88 -3.02
C ALA A 191 7.43 -1.99 -2.12
N GLU A 192 7.12 -3.24 -2.43
CA GLU A 192 7.63 -4.39 -1.67
C GLU A 192 7.80 -5.61 -2.57
N LYS A 193 8.90 -6.35 -2.34
CA LYS A 193 9.13 -7.67 -2.91
C LYS A 193 9.72 -8.56 -1.82
N ALA A 194 8.86 -9.15 -1.00
CA ALA A 194 9.25 -9.94 0.16
C ALA A 194 8.97 -11.44 0.01
N SER A 195 8.42 -11.89 -1.13
CA SER A 195 8.20 -13.30 -1.47
C SER A 195 9.52 -14.00 -1.81
N THR A 196 10.48 -13.99 -0.89
CA THR A 196 11.80 -14.62 -0.96
C THR A 196 11.89 -15.78 0.02
N PRO A 197 12.92 -16.64 -0.09
CA PRO A 197 13.15 -17.70 0.91
C PRO A 197 13.17 -17.20 2.35
N LEU A 198 13.92 -16.13 2.67
CA LEU A 198 13.95 -15.53 4.02
C LEU A 198 12.62 -14.88 4.40
N GLY A 199 11.97 -14.18 3.48
CA GLY A 199 10.67 -13.55 3.74
C GLY A 199 9.61 -14.59 4.10
N MET A 200 9.45 -15.61 3.25
CA MET A 200 8.49 -16.71 3.50
C MET A 200 8.87 -17.50 4.75
N GLY A 201 10.17 -17.79 4.94
CA GLY A 201 10.66 -18.51 6.11
C GLY A 201 10.47 -17.72 7.41
N GLY A 202 10.77 -16.43 7.40
CA GLY A 202 10.64 -15.55 8.57
C GLY A 202 9.20 -15.38 9.05
N PHE A 203 8.29 -15.05 8.13
CA PHE A 203 6.87 -14.95 8.46
C PHE A 203 6.24 -16.30 8.80
N GLY A 204 6.70 -17.40 8.17
CA GLY A 204 6.29 -18.77 8.52
C GLY A 204 6.74 -19.15 9.93
N ALA A 205 7.99 -18.85 10.31
CA ALA A 205 8.50 -19.08 11.66
C ALA A 205 7.73 -18.27 12.73
N ALA A 206 7.29 -17.06 12.38
CA ALA A 206 6.42 -16.23 13.21
C ALA A 206 4.97 -16.74 13.27
N ARG A 207 4.60 -17.78 12.51
CA ARG A 207 3.24 -18.32 12.37
C ARG A 207 2.21 -17.24 11.97
N ALA A 208 2.64 -16.30 11.13
CA ALA A 208 1.82 -15.18 10.71
C ALA A 208 1.10 -15.44 9.38
N LEU A 209 1.58 -16.41 8.57
CA LEU A 209 1.04 -16.76 7.26
C LEU A 209 -0.05 -17.82 7.35
N SER A 210 -1.04 -17.71 6.46
CA SER A 210 -1.98 -18.80 6.19
C SER A 210 -1.26 -20.03 5.67
N THR A 211 -1.72 -21.21 6.07
CA THR A 211 -1.18 -22.51 5.65
C THR A 211 -2.14 -23.29 4.76
N ARG A 212 -3.17 -22.63 4.19
CA ARG A 212 -4.19 -23.22 3.31
C ARG A 212 -3.63 -23.56 1.91
N ASN A 213 -2.65 -24.48 1.87
CA ASN A 213 -1.98 -24.88 0.63
C ASN A 213 -2.88 -25.68 -0.34
N ASP A 214 -3.97 -26.23 0.13
CA ASP A 214 -4.97 -26.94 -0.67
C ASP A 214 -5.87 -26.01 -1.49
N ALA A 215 -6.01 -24.74 -1.06
CA ALA A 215 -6.82 -23.76 -1.73
C ALA A 215 -6.22 -22.33 -1.58
N PRO A 216 -5.08 -22.02 -2.23
CA PRO A 216 -4.37 -20.74 -2.09
C PRO A 216 -5.24 -19.51 -2.34
N GLU A 217 -6.11 -19.54 -3.36
CA GLU A 217 -7.00 -18.44 -3.71
C GLU A 217 -8.05 -18.13 -2.62
N GLN A 218 -8.31 -19.08 -1.72
CA GLN A 218 -9.25 -18.96 -0.60
C GLN A 218 -8.53 -18.66 0.74
N ALA A 219 -7.21 -18.52 0.74
CA ALA A 219 -6.42 -18.40 1.96
C ALA A 219 -6.58 -17.02 2.63
N SER A 220 -6.56 -15.94 1.84
CA SER A 220 -6.82 -14.60 2.36
C SER A 220 -8.32 -14.37 2.48
N ARG A 221 -8.81 -14.35 3.73
CA ARG A 221 -10.26 -14.29 4.06
C ARG A 221 -10.53 -13.39 5.26
N PRO A 222 -10.31 -12.07 5.12
CA PRO A 222 -10.51 -11.13 6.22
C PRO A 222 -11.88 -11.27 6.86
N TRP A 223 -11.91 -11.22 8.22
CA TRP A 223 -13.08 -11.38 9.09
C TRP A 223 -13.80 -12.73 9.08
N ASP A 224 -13.43 -13.64 8.17
CA ASP A 224 -14.01 -14.99 8.16
C ASP A 224 -13.53 -15.80 9.38
N LYS A 225 -14.40 -16.67 9.90
CA LYS A 225 -14.08 -17.48 11.09
C LYS A 225 -12.97 -18.51 10.84
N ASP A 226 -12.81 -18.94 9.58
CA ASP A 226 -11.85 -19.98 9.18
C ASP A 226 -10.51 -19.38 8.66
N ARG A 227 -10.25 -18.07 8.92
CA ARG A 227 -8.96 -17.43 8.63
C ARG A 227 -7.87 -17.95 9.55
N ASP A 228 -6.68 -18.17 9.02
CA ASP A 228 -5.55 -18.75 9.71
C ASP A 228 -4.23 -17.96 9.59
N GLY A 229 -4.28 -16.74 9.06
CA GLY A 229 -3.12 -15.88 8.87
C GLY A 229 -3.21 -15.06 7.60
N PHE A 230 -2.27 -14.14 7.38
CA PHE A 230 -2.24 -13.36 6.16
C PHE A 230 -1.58 -14.13 5.00
N VAL A 231 -1.84 -13.71 3.78
CA VAL A 231 -1.13 -14.15 2.58
C VAL A 231 -0.14 -13.05 2.18
N LEU A 232 1.15 -13.39 2.05
CA LEU A 232 2.16 -12.43 1.60
C LEU A 232 1.90 -12.03 0.15
N GLY A 233 2.07 -10.75 -0.18
CA GLY A 233 1.97 -10.24 -1.55
C GLY A 233 3.11 -9.28 -1.90
N ASP A 234 3.48 -9.25 -3.18
CA ASP A 234 4.42 -8.30 -3.75
C ASP A 234 3.66 -7.21 -4.52
N GLY A 235 4.22 -6.01 -4.60
CA GLY A 235 3.62 -4.95 -5.40
C GLY A 235 4.22 -3.58 -5.20
N ALA A 236 3.62 -2.59 -5.85
CA ALA A 236 3.93 -1.18 -5.71
C ALA A 236 2.70 -0.31 -5.96
N GLY A 237 2.60 0.78 -5.22
CA GLY A 237 1.64 1.84 -5.48
C GLY A 237 2.31 3.19 -5.30
N VAL A 238 2.20 4.04 -6.30
CA VAL A 238 2.68 5.43 -6.26
C VAL A 238 1.60 6.33 -6.79
N MET A 239 1.36 7.45 -6.12
CA MET A 239 0.51 8.52 -6.62
C MET A 239 1.28 9.82 -6.70
N VAL A 240 0.88 10.69 -7.61
CA VAL A 240 1.27 12.09 -7.61
C VAL A 240 0.27 12.84 -6.73
N VAL A 241 0.76 13.38 -5.63
CA VAL A 241 0.03 14.34 -4.80
C VAL A 241 0.51 15.75 -5.12
N GLU A 242 -0.41 16.70 -5.26
CA GLU A 242 -0.13 18.02 -5.81
C GLU A 242 -0.96 19.10 -5.12
N GLU A 243 -0.42 20.30 -5.03
CA GLU A 243 -1.13 21.48 -4.56
C GLU A 243 -2.29 21.80 -5.50
N TYR A 244 -3.47 22.07 -4.95
CA TYR A 244 -4.72 22.22 -5.70
C TYR A 244 -4.69 23.33 -6.75
N GLU A 245 -4.23 24.53 -6.39
CA GLU A 245 -4.20 25.66 -7.33
C GLU A 245 -3.12 25.44 -8.41
N HIS A 246 -2.01 24.77 -8.06
CA HIS A 246 -0.99 24.37 -9.03
C HIS A 246 -1.56 23.35 -10.03
N ALA A 247 -2.26 22.31 -9.57
CA ALA A 247 -2.91 21.32 -10.42
C ALA A 247 -3.95 21.95 -11.34
N LYS A 248 -4.78 22.83 -10.80
CA LYS A 248 -5.83 23.54 -11.53
C LYS A 248 -5.25 24.50 -12.59
N ALA A 249 -4.19 25.23 -12.25
CA ALA A 249 -3.56 26.19 -13.17
C ALA A 249 -2.99 25.53 -14.43
N ARG A 250 -2.50 24.27 -14.33
CA ARG A 250 -2.00 23.48 -15.46
C ARG A 250 -3.06 22.60 -16.13
N GLY A 251 -4.32 22.65 -15.67
CA GLY A 251 -5.41 21.84 -16.23
C GLY A 251 -5.29 20.34 -15.95
N ALA A 252 -4.68 19.96 -14.82
CA ALA A 252 -4.50 18.57 -14.44
C ALA A 252 -5.83 17.85 -14.24
N LYS A 253 -5.88 16.57 -14.59
CA LYS A 253 -6.92 15.67 -14.10
C LYS A 253 -6.77 15.53 -12.59
N ILE A 254 -7.84 15.72 -11.84
CA ILE A 254 -7.87 15.54 -10.38
C ILE A 254 -8.74 14.33 -10.07
N TYR A 255 -8.18 13.35 -9.41
CA TYR A 255 -8.87 12.13 -9.02
C TYR A 255 -9.65 12.28 -7.71
N ALA A 256 -9.03 12.88 -6.71
CA ALA A 256 -9.62 13.11 -5.39
C ALA A 256 -8.83 14.19 -4.64
N GLU A 257 -9.40 14.75 -3.60
CA GLU A 257 -8.68 15.58 -2.63
C GLU A 257 -8.27 14.72 -1.42
N LEU A 258 -7.00 14.81 -1.00
CA LEU A 258 -6.52 14.25 0.25
C LEU A 258 -6.80 15.28 1.34
N VAL A 259 -7.86 15.06 2.12
CA VAL A 259 -8.36 16.03 3.08
C VAL A 259 -7.86 15.80 4.50
N GLY A 260 -7.48 14.57 4.86
CA GLY A 260 -7.02 14.27 6.21
C GLY A 260 -5.99 13.16 6.29
N PHE A 261 -5.06 13.29 7.22
CA PHE A 261 -4.07 12.27 7.54
C PHE A 261 -3.87 12.16 9.05
N GLY A 262 -4.02 10.95 9.58
CA GLY A 262 -3.86 10.65 11.00
C GLY A 262 -2.84 9.55 11.24
N MET A 263 -2.07 9.70 12.29
CA MET A 263 -1.09 8.73 12.77
C MET A 263 -1.28 8.46 14.24
N SER A 264 -0.88 7.27 14.71
CA SER A 264 -0.79 6.91 16.13
C SER A 264 0.20 5.77 16.36
N GLY A 265 0.47 5.46 17.61
CA GLY A 265 1.19 4.26 18.04
C GLY A 265 0.36 3.48 19.04
N ASP A 266 0.43 2.14 19.00
CA ASP A 266 -0.27 1.26 19.94
C ASP A 266 0.36 1.25 21.34
N ALA A 267 1.69 1.38 21.41
CA ALA A 267 2.47 1.24 22.64
C ALA A 267 2.12 -0.05 23.42
N TYR A 268 1.96 -1.15 22.70
CA TYR A 268 1.44 -2.42 23.27
C TYR A 268 2.36 -3.61 23.01
N HIS A 269 2.50 -4.08 21.77
CA HIS A 269 3.29 -5.25 21.42
C HIS A 269 3.92 -5.10 20.03
N MET A 270 5.06 -5.81 19.79
CA MET A 270 5.80 -5.64 18.52
C MET A 270 5.04 -6.12 17.27
N THR A 271 4.14 -7.10 17.39
CA THR A 271 3.46 -7.71 16.23
C THR A 271 1.95 -7.84 16.37
N SER A 272 1.39 -7.58 17.55
CA SER A 272 -0.05 -7.73 17.80
C SER A 272 -0.66 -6.40 18.25
N PRO A 273 -1.81 -5.98 17.67
CA PRO A 273 -2.54 -4.84 18.17
C PRO A 273 -3.20 -5.14 19.52
N PRO A 274 -3.53 -4.13 20.34
CA PRO A 274 -4.41 -4.32 21.48
C PRO A 274 -5.79 -4.76 20.99
N GLU A 275 -6.43 -5.66 21.71
CA GLU A 275 -7.74 -6.23 21.33
C GLU A 275 -8.83 -5.16 21.15
N SER A 276 -8.75 -4.08 21.92
CA SER A 276 -9.65 -2.93 21.81
C SER A 276 -9.47 -2.09 20.53
N GLY A 277 -8.35 -2.26 19.78
CA GLY A 277 -8.05 -1.46 18.59
C GLY A 277 -7.83 0.03 18.85
N THR A 278 -7.46 0.42 20.06
CA THR A 278 -7.39 1.85 20.47
C THR A 278 -6.41 2.65 19.64
N GLY A 279 -5.25 2.10 19.24
CA GLY A 279 -4.29 2.79 18.37
C GLY A 279 -4.87 3.04 16.98
N ALA A 280 -5.46 2.02 16.36
CA ALA A 280 -6.13 2.14 15.07
C ALA A 280 -7.27 3.18 15.11
N ALA A 281 -8.10 3.15 16.16
CA ALA A 281 -9.15 4.14 16.38
C ALA A 281 -8.57 5.57 16.49
N LEU A 282 -7.45 5.74 17.19
CA LEU A 282 -6.80 7.04 17.32
C LEU A 282 -6.27 7.56 15.98
N ALA A 283 -5.70 6.71 15.12
CA ALA A 283 -5.27 7.11 13.77
C ALA A 283 -6.46 7.60 12.93
N MET A 284 -7.57 6.84 12.90
CA MET A 284 -8.80 7.25 12.21
C MET A 284 -9.36 8.58 12.77
N LYS A 285 -9.45 8.71 14.09
CA LYS A 285 -9.90 9.96 14.74
C LYS A 285 -9.02 11.16 14.39
N ASN A 286 -7.71 10.94 14.32
CA ASN A 286 -6.76 12.00 13.94
C ASN A 286 -6.92 12.41 12.47
N ALA A 287 -7.20 11.45 11.54
CA ALA A 287 -7.46 11.75 10.13
C ALA A 287 -8.76 12.56 9.97
N LEU A 288 -9.84 12.16 10.64
CA LEU A 288 -11.12 12.87 10.66
C LEU A 288 -10.96 14.30 11.23
N ARG A 289 -10.23 14.45 12.32
CA ARG A 289 -9.93 15.75 12.92
C ARG A 289 -9.11 16.65 11.99
N ASP A 290 -8.08 16.10 11.31
CA ASP A 290 -7.26 16.86 10.36
C ASP A 290 -8.08 17.35 9.17
N ALA A 291 -9.08 16.57 8.74
CA ALA A 291 -10.01 16.91 7.68
C ALA A 291 -11.16 17.84 8.11
N GLY A 292 -11.46 17.95 9.40
CA GLY A 292 -12.67 18.60 9.89
C GLY A 292 -13.97 17.88 9.48
N VAL A 293 -13.93 16.55 9.34
CA VAL A 293 -15.04 15.70 8.88
C VAL A 293 -15.56 14.85 10.03
N ASN A 294 -16.89 14.78 10.16
CA ASN A 294 -17.53 13.91 11.13
C ASN A 294 -17.60 12.46 10.64
N PRO A 295 -17.59 11.45 11.54
CA PRO A 295 -17.64 10.03 11.14
C PRO A 295 -18.82 9.69 10.20
N GLU A 296 -19.98 10.28 10.42
CA GLU A 296 -21.21 10.01 9.65
C GLU A 296 -21.12 10.44 8.18
N GLN A 297 -20.12 11.27 7.85
CA GLN A 297 -19.87 11.75 6.49
C GLN A 297 -18.99 10.78 5.67
N VAL A 298 -18.46 9.70 6.27
CA VAL A 298 -17.62 8.72 5.60
C VAL A 298 -18.49 7.52 5.18
N GLN A 299 -18.43 7.14 3.91
CA GLN A 299 -19.23 6.04 3.37
C GLN A 299 -18.44 4.78 3.11
N TYR A 300 -17.09 4.86 3.05
CA TYR A 300 -16.26 3.72 2.75
C TYR A 300 -14.96 3.73 3.56
N ILE A 301 -14.57 2.56 4.03
CA ILE A 301 -13.24 2.28 4.59
C ILE A 301 -12.61 1.14 3.79
N ASN A 302 -11.49 1.43 3.12
CA ASN A 302 -10.57 0.40 2.67
C ASN A 302 -9.73 0.00 3.88
N ALA A 303 -10.05 -1.14 4.44
CA ALA A 303 -9.52 -1.58 5.72
C ALA A 303 -8.13 -2.18 5.60
N HIS A 304 -7.41 -2.19 6.71
CA HIS A 304 -6.17 -2.97 6.80
C HIS A 304 -6.44 -4.47 6.64
N GLY A 305 -7.46 -5.03 7.32
CA GLY A 305 -8.08 -6.34 7.08
C GLY A 305 -7.14 -7.41 6.54
N THR A 306 -6.20 -7.90 7.36
CA THR A 306 -5.09 -8.77 6.90
C THR A 306 -5.43 -10.25 6.86
N SER A 307 -6.64 -10.67 7.26
CA SER A 307 -6.98 -12.08 7.46
C SER A 307 -6.26 -12.73 8.67
N THR A 308 -5.85 -11.92 9.64
CA THR A 308 -5.33 -12.41 10.92
C THR A 308 -6.41 -12.36 11.99
N HIS A 309 -6.40 -13.34 12.90
CA HIS A 309 -7.46 -13.45 13.92
C HIS A 309 -7.56 -12.18 14.78
N ALA A 310 -6.46 -11.76 15.37
CA ALA A 310 -6.42 -10.60 16.27
C ALA A 310 -6.58 -9.26 15.52
N GLY A 311 -5.93 -9.12 14.35
CA GLY A 311 -5.93 -7.86 13.59
C GLY A 311 -7.32 -7.46 13.11
N ASP A 312 -8.05 -8.40 12.54
CA ASP A 312 -9.38 -8.14 11.97
C ASP A 312 -10.42 -7.80 13.03
N ILE A 313 -10.34 -8.46 14.21
CA ILE A 313 -11.21 -8.14 15.36
C ILE A 313 -10.87 -6.75 15.90
N ALA A 314 -9.59 -6.46 16.15
CA ALA A 314 -9.15 -5.18 16.67
C ALA A 314 -9.55 -4.01 15.75
N GLU A 315 -9.41 -4.16 14.42
CA GLU A 315 -9.86 -3.16 13.46
C GLU A 315 -11.39 -2.97 13.47
N THR A 316 -12.14 -4.06 13.57
CA THR A 316 -13.61 -3.99 13.72
C THR A 316 -14.00 -3.21 14.97
N MET A 317 -13.36 -3.47 16.11
CA MET A 317 -13.60 -2.74 17.36
C MET A 317 -13.23 -1.26 17.23
N ALA A 318 -12.10 -0.97 16.58
CA ALA A 318 -11.67 0.40 16.29
C ALA A 318 -12.71 1.16 15.44
N ILE A 319 -13.18 0.55 14.35
CA ILE A 319 -14.21 1.14 13.47
C ILE A 319 -15.50 1.40 14.26
N LYS A 320 -15.99 0.41 15.01
CA LYS A 320 -17.19 0.56 15.83
C LYS A 320 -17.08 1.67 16.86
N SER A 321 -15.90 1.87 17.45
CA SER A 321 -15.67 2.93 18.46
C SER A 321 -15.76 4.35 17.88
N ILE A 322 -15.49 4.52 16.60
CA ILE A 322 -15.50 5.82 15.90
C ILE A 322 -16.82 6.06 15.16
N PHE A 323 -17.32 5.05 14.45
CA PHE A 323 -18.45 5.16 13.53
C PHE A 323 -19.77 4.65 14.12
N GLY A 324 -19.73 4.11 15.34
CA GLY A 324 -20.87 3.49 16.00
C GLY A 324 -20.96 1.98 15.78
N ALA A 325 -21.72 1.30 16.64
CA ALA A 325 -21.80 -0.16 16.66
C ALA A 325 -22.36 -0.76 15.36
N LYS A 326 -23.25 -0.06 14.68
CA LYS A 326 -23.88 -0.48 13.41
C LYS A 326 -24.09 0.73 12.49
N PRO A 327 -23.01 1.25 11.87
CA PRO A 327 -23.12 2.41 10.99
C PRO A 327 -23.89 2.04 9.71
N GLN A 328 -25.02 2.71 9.45
CA GLN A 328 -25.96 2.31 8.39
C GLN A 328 -25.42 2.56 6.97
N ASN A 329 -24.59 3.58 6.78
CA ASN A 329 -24.11 3.99 5.46
C ASN A 329 -22.65 3.65 5.20
N LEU A 330 -21.94 3.08 6.18
CA LEU A 330 -20.52 2.74 6.08
C LEU A 330 -20.35 1.34 5.48
N LYS A 331 -19.53 1.25 4.44
CA LYS A 331 -19.04 0.02 3.86
C LYS A 331 -17.57 -0.15 4.22
N VAL A 332 -17.16 -1.38 4.50
CA VAL A 332 -15.78 -1.73 4.83
C VAL A 332 -15.37 -2.87 3.90
N SER A 333 -14.23 -2.81 3.27
CA SER A 333 -13.72 -3.97 2.54
C SER A 333 -12.20 -4.08 2.60
N SER A 334 -11.70 -5.30 2.37
CA SER A 334 -10.26 -5.54 2.27
C SER A 334 -9.91 -6.15 0.93
N SER A 335 -9.20 -5.38 0.11
CA SER A 335 -8.63 -5.82 -1.15
C SER A 335 -7.53 -6.88 -0.97
N LYS A 336 -6.99 -7.04 0.26
CA LYS A 336 -6.05 -8.12 0.60
C LYS A 336 -6.65 -9.51 0.42
N SER A 337 -7.97 -9.65 0.45
CA SER A 337 -8.63 -10.91 0.11
C SER A 337 -8.31 -11.40 -1.30
N MET A 338 -8.03 -10.47 -2.24
CA MET A 338 -7.77 -10.75 -3.65
C MET A 338 -6.29 -10.76 -4.03
N MET A 339 -5.46 -9.96 -3.35
CA MET A 339 -4.04 -9.77 -3.75
C MET A 339 -3.03 -10.13 -2.65
N GLY A 340 -3.49 -10.49 -1.44
CA GLY A 340 -2.62 -10.69 -0.30
C GLY A 340 -2.18 -9.36 0.33
N HIS A 341 -1.31 -9.45 1.32
CA HIS A 341 -0.76 -8.31 2.05
C HIS A 341 0.57 -7.87 1.46
N LEU A 342 0.59 -6.72 0.80
CA LEU A 342 1.76 -6.18 0.10
C LEU A 342 2.73 -5.43 1.04
N LEU A 343 2.64 -5.63 2.34
CA LEU A 343 3.50 -5.04 3.38
C LEU A 343 3.66 -3.52 3.18
N GLY A 344 4.89 -3.03 2.91
CA GLY A 344 5.17 -1.60 2.74
C GLY A 344 4.48 -0.95 1.54
N ALA A 345 4.10 -1.73 0.53
CA ALA A 345 3.30 -1.27 -0.61
C ALA A 345 1.80 -1.26 -0.33
N ALA A 346 1.31 -2.01 0.68
CA ALA A 346 -0.11 -2.23 0.90
C ALA A 346 -0.90 -0.92 1.01
N GLY A 347 -0.48 -0.03 1.90
CA GLY A 347 -1.22 1.21 2.15
C GLY A 347 -1.26 2.17 0.96
N SER A 348 -0.26 2.15 0.07
CA SER A 348 -0.27 2.97 -1.13
C SER A 348 -1.16 2.40 -2.24
N VAL A 349 -1.11 1.08 -2.46
CA VAL A 349 -2.01 0.39 -3.39
C VAL A 349 -3.47 0.55 -2.95
N GLU A 350 -3.75 0.37 -1.66
CA GLU A 350 -5.08 0.53 -1.08
C GLU A 350 -5.57 1.98 -1.09
N SER A 351 -4.68 2.95 -0.96
CA SER A 351 -5.01 4.37 -1.18
C SER A 351 -5.43 4.64 -2.63
N ILE A 352 -4.74 4.04 -3.61
CA ILE A 352 -5.13 4.14 -5.03
C ILE A 352 -6.51 3.48 -5.24
N ILE A 353 -6.74 2.29 -4.70
CA ILE A 353 -8.05 1.61 -4.77
C ILE A 353 -9.14 2.47 -4.14
N THR A 354 -8.86 3.13 -3.02
CA THR A 354 -9.80 4.05 -2.34
C THR A 354 -10.16 5.25 -3.23
N VAL A 355 -9.16 5.84 -3.89
CA VAL A 355 -9.36 6.93 -4.86
C VAL A 355 -10.18 6.46 -6.06
N MET A 356 -9.89 5.28 -6.62
CA MET A 356 -10.65 4.69 -7.72
C MET A 356 -12.09 4.38 -7.32
N SER A 357 -12.32 3.95 -6.08
CA SER A 357 -13.68 3.74 -5.54
C SER A 357 -14.50 5.03 -5.51
N LEU A 358 -13.87 6.17 -5.13
CA LEU A 358 -14.51 7.48 -5.17
C LEU A 358 -14.82 7.94 -6.59
N GLN A 359 -13.93 7.66 -7.55
CA GLN A 359 -14.14 8.02 -8.96
C GLN A 359 -15.30 7.24 -9.58
N ASP A 360 -15.29 5.91 -9.44
CA ASP A 360 -16.24 5.01 -10.09
C ASP A 360 -17.51 4.78 -9.26
N GLN A 361 -17.57 5.35 -8.03
CA GLN A 361 -18.69 5.17 -7.11
C GLN A 361 -18.98 3.69 -6.82
N LEU A 362 -17.89 2.90 -6.68
CA LEU A 362 -17.94 1.45 -6.54
C LEU A 362 -17.00 0.99 -5.43
N VAL A 363 -17.49 0.14 -4.55
CA VAL A 363 -16.71 -0.50 -3.48
C VAL A 363 -16.31 -1.90 -3.91
N THR A 364 -15.01 -2.19 -3.87
CA THR A 364 -14.47 -3.52 -4.17
C THR A 364 -14.83 -4.53 -3.06
N PRO A 365 -15.01 -5.82 -3.38
CA PRO A 365 -15.45 -6.78 -2.39
C PRO A 365 -14.34 -7.26 -1.46
N THR A 366 -14.76 -7.87 -0.35
CA THR A 366 -13.97 -8.83 0.42
C THR A 366 -14.38 -10.22 -0.05
N ILE A 367 -13.53 -10.89 -0.84
CA ILE A 367 -13.80 -12.27 -1.25
C ILE A 367 -13.49 -13.25 -0.11
N ASN A 368 -13.99 -14.49 -0.21
CA ASN A 368 -13.78 -15.56 0.76
C ASN A 368 -14.39 -15.30 2.16
N LEU A 369 -15.21 -14.28 2.33
CA LEU A 369 -15.93 -14.03 3.57
C LEU A 369 -17.27 -14.77 3.54
N ASP A 370 -17.24 -16.04 3.87
CA ASP A 370 -18.41 -16.93 3.86
C ASP A 370 -19.13 -16.96 5.21
N ASN A 371 -18.35 -16.94 6.28
CA ASN A 371 -18.84 -17.05 7.66
C ASN A 371 -18.12 -16.03 8.55
N PRO A 372 -18.66 -14.82 8.77
CA PRO A 372 -18.03 -13.84 9.64
C PRO A 372 -17.79 -14.35 11.05
N SER A 373 -16.64 -14.01 11.65
CA SER A 373 -16.36 -14.31 13.06
C SER A 373 -17.30 -13.57 13.98
N GLU A 374 -17.49 -14.09 15.17
CA GLU A 374 -18.20 -13.41 16.24
C GLU A 374 -17.63 -12.01 16.47
N GLY A 375 -18.49 -11.00 16.59
CA GLY A 375 -18.11 -9.59 16.72
C GLY A 375 -17.74 -8.88 15.42
N CYS A 376 -17.51 -9.61 14.32
CA CYS A 376 -17.27 -9.07 12.98
C CYS A 376 -18.60 -8.95 12.21
N ASP A 377 -19.39 -7.93 12.51
CA ASP A 377 -20.77 -7.75 12.04
C ASP A 377 -21.01 -6.41 11.30
N LEU A 378 -19.93 -5.81 10.75
CA LEU A 378 -20.04 -4.65 9.86
C LEU A 378 -20.40 -5.09 8.42
N ASP A 379 -20.73 -4.13 7.56
CA ASP A 379 -20.92 -4.39 6.13
C ASP A 379 -19.56 -4.48 5.42
N TYR A 380 -18.99 -5.69 5.35
CA TYR A 380 -17.68 -5.97 4.75
C TYR A 380 -17.69 -6.18 3.23
N VAL A 381 -18.82 -5.90 2.58
CA VAL A 381 -18.99 -6.07 1.11
C VAL A 381 -18.56 -7.47 0.63
N PRO A 382 -19.17 -8.56 1.11
CA PRO A 382 -18.73 -9.89 0.77
C PRO A 382 -18.93 -10.22 -0.73
N HIS A 383 -17.97 -10.94 -1.31
CA HIS A 383 -17.97 -11.62 -2.61
C HIS A 383 -18.07 -10.73 -3.86
N THR A 384 -18.95 -9.73 -3.90
CA THR A 384 -19.22 -8.94 -5.11
C THR A 384 -19.07 -7.44 -4.87
N ALA A 385 -18.48 -6.73 -5.83
CA ALA A 385 -18.39 -5.29 -5.81
C ALA A 385 -19.79 -4.64 -5.80
N ARG A 386 -19.93 -3.51 -5.11
CA ARG A 386 -21.21 -2.82 -4.96
C ARG A 386 -21.13 -1.34 -5.31
N GLN A 387 -22.06 -0.86 -6.11
CA GLN A 387 -22.28 0.55 -6.34
C GLN A 387 -22.67 1.25 -5.03
N ALA A 388 -22.08 2.40 -4.78
CA ALA A 388 -22.38 3.20 -3.60
C ALA A 388 -22.12 4.68 -3.89
N LYS A 389 -22.98 5.56 -3.35
CA LYS A 389 -22.70 6.99 -3.38
C LYS A 389 -21.63 7.30 -2.35
N LEU A 390 -20.44 7.67 -2.81
CA LEU A 390 -19.27 7.94 -2.01
C LEU A 390 -18.84 9.40 -2.14
N GLU A 391 -18.75 10.11 -1.03
CA GLU A 391 -18.19 11.46 -0.95
C GLU A 391 -16.86 11.45 -0.22
N TYR A 392 -16.77 10.70 0.88
CA TYR A 392 -15.56 10.51 1.66
C TYR A 392 -15.23 9.03 1.82
N ALA A 393 -13.97 8.69 1.62
CA ALA A 393 -13.46 7.34 1.82
C ALA A 393 -12.14 7.36 2.58
N LEU A 394 -12.00 6.45 3.55
CA LEU A 394 -10.83 6.29 4.41
C LEU A 394 -10.03 5.07 3.97
N CYS A 395 -8.70 5.18 3.98
CA CYS A 395 -7.78 4.06 3.84
C CYS A 395 -6.99 3.87 5.14
N ASN A 396 -7.06 2.67 5.71
CA ASN A 396 -6.37 2.29 6.94
C ASN A 396 -5.16 1.42 6.67
N SER A 397 -4.09 1.64 7.42
CA SER A 397 -2.92 0.76 7.41
C SER A 397 -2.32 0.70 8.81
N PHE A 398 -2.13 -0.52 9.32
CA PHE A 398 -1.60 -0.78 10.66
C PHE A 398 -0.43 -1.74 10.55
N GLY A 399 0.69 -1.46 11.23
CA GLY A 399 1.94 -2.17 11.01
C GLY A 399 2.55 -2.75 12.28
N PHE A 400 3.41 -3.72 12.08
CA PHE A 400 4.30 -4.21 13.13
C PHE A 400 5.07 -3.05 13.75
N GLY A 401 5.32 -3.13 15.07
CA GLY A 401 5.80 -2.01 15.86
C GLY A 401 4.68 -1.14 16.41
N GLY A 402 3.40 -1.49 16.15
CA GLY A 402 2.23 -0.73 16.59
C GLY A 402 2.07 0.61 15.89
N THR A 403 2.57 0.74 14.67
CA THR A 403 2.46 1.97 13.87
C THR A 403 1.15 1.98 13.09
N ASN A 404 0.37 3.05 13.21
CA ASN A 404 -0.95 3.17 12.60
C ASN A 404 -1.04 4.43 11.75
N GLY A 405 -1.70 4.31 10.59
CA GLY A 405 -1.97 5.41 9.66
C GLY A 405 -3.34 5.30 9.03
N SER A 406 -3.99 6.44 8.86
CA SER A 406 -5.27 6.56 8.14
C SER A 406 -5.24 7.80 7.25
N ILE A 407 -5.66 7.66 5.99
CA ILE A 407 -5.81 8.77 5.05
C ILE A 407 -7.26 8.90 4.64
N LEU A 408 -7.79 10.11 4.68
CA LEU A 408 -9.14 10.43 4.22
C LEU A 408 -9.08 11.17 2.89
N PHE A 409 -9.77 10.60 1.90
CA PHE A 409 -9.97 11.20 0.58
C PHE A 409 -11.39 11.71 0.43
N LYS A 410 -11.53 12.78 -0.35
CA LYS A 410 -12.81 13.38 -0.73
C LYS A 410 -12.95 13.37 -2.24
N ARG A 411 -14.13 13.03 -2.73
CA ARG A 411 -14.52 13.18 -4.13
C ARG A 411 -14.53 14.66 -4.52
N ILE A 412 -14.04 14.98 -5.70
CA ILE A 412 -14.09 16.31 -6.32
C ILE A 412 -15.11 16.34 -7.46
#